data_402eb496451a61b8cb032f565000ba01
#
_entry.id   402eb496451a61b8cb032f565000ba01
#
_cell.length_a   1.000
_cell.length_b   1.000
_cell.length_c   1.000
_cell.angle_alpha   90.00
_cell.angle_beta   90.00
_cell.angle_gamma   90.00
#
_symmetry.space_group_name_H-M   'P 1'
#
loop_
_entity.id
_entity.type
_entity.pdbx_description
1 polymer ?
#
loop_
_entity_poly.entity_id
_entity_poly.type
_entity_poly.pdbx_seq_one_letter_code
_entity_poly.pdbx_strand_id
1 'polypeptide(L)'
;MGIQAQKNMERKEIKQTAGRTALGEFAPEFAHLNDDILFGEVWNRQEEMSLHDRSLTTILSLVAQGITDSSLKYHLNTAKANGVTRQEFSEMITHAAFYVGWPKAWAVFNMAKEVWTSDIQTKEEFQASTPYPIGEPNTGYAKYFIGLSYLAPMEADKGGVVNVTFEPHCRNNWHIHHKAVQVLICVAGRGWYQEWGKTPVELCPGVVIAIPAETKHWHGAARDSWMQHLTYNTHVEDNSSNEWLEPVTDDIYDKLK
;
A
#
# COMPACT_ATOMS: atom_id res chain seq x y z
N MET A 1 7.25 17.92 27.98
CA MET A 1 7.64 16.54 27.66
C MET A 1 7.24 16.31 26.21
N GLY A 2 8.21 16.17 25.30
CA GLY A 2 7.91 15.95 23.90
C GLY A 2 7.31 14.56 23.69
N ILE A 3 6.20 14.50 22.96
CA ILE A 3 5.60 13.25 22.50
C ILE A 3 6.57 12.69 21.45
N GLN A 4 7.26 11.62 21.81
CA GLN A 4 8.04 10.84 20.86
C GLN A 4 7.04 10.03 20.03
N ALA A 5 6.81 10.44 18.77
CA ALA A 5 6.05 9.64 17.83
C ALA A 5 6.77 8.29 17.66
N GLN A 6 6.18 7.21 18.14
CA GLN A 6 6.69 5.88 17.90
C GLN A 6 6.46 5.54 16.41
N LYS A 7 7.56 5.48 15.68
CA LYS A 7 7.57 4.96 14.30
C LYS A 7 7.53 3.43 14.40
N ASN A 8 6.32 2.87 14.57
CA ASN A 8 6.08 1.42 14.62
C ASN A 8 6.11 0.81 13.19
N MET A 9 7.23 0.96 12.50
CA MET A 9 7.51 0.16 11.32
C MET A 9 8.58 -0.88 11.71
N GLU A 10 8.21 -2.15 11.72
CA GLU A 10 9.20 -3.22 11.69
C GLU A 10 10.00 -3.04 10.40
N ARG A 11 11.28 -2.68 10.53
CA ARG A 11 12.19 -2.51 9.41
C ARG A 11 12.49 -3.87 8.81
N LYS A 12 12.22 -4.05 7.53
CA LYS A 12 12.67 -5.22 6.80
C LYS A 12 14.19 -5.14 6.66
N GLU A 13 14.92 -5.95 7.43
CA GLU A 13 16.37 -6.05 7.28
C GLU A 13 16.71 -6.71 5.93
N ILE A 14 17.50 -6.01 5.12
CA ILE A 14 17.99 -6.54 3.85
C ILE A 14 19.27 -7.33 4.10
N LYS A 15 19.24 -8.60 3.74
CA LYS A 15 20.42 -9.50 3.75
C LYS A 15 20.61 -10.10 2.36
N GLN A 16 21.83 -10.13 1.90
CA GLN A 16 22.19 -10.73 0.63
C GLN A 16 23.42 -11.63 0.81
N THR A 17 23.42 -12.73 0.08
CA THR A 17 24.55 -13.69 0.05
C THR A 17 24.91 -14.08 -1.39
N ALA A 18 24.28 -13.46 -2.38
CA ALA A 18 24.46 -13.84 -3.79
C ALA A 18 25.90 -13.64 -4.26
N GLY A 19 26.58 -12.60 -3.79
CA GLY A 19 27.99 -12.36 -4.09
C GLY A 19 28.87 -13.49 -3.58
N ARG A 20 28.72 -13.87 -2.31
CA ARG A 20 29.47 -15.01 -1.72
C ARG A 20 29.13 -16.34 -2.37
N THR A 21 27.86 -16.58 -2.65
CA THR A 21 27.42 -17.82 -3.26
C THR A 21 27.97 -17.99 -4.67
N ALA A 22 27.96 -16.93 -5.47
CA ALA A 22 28.37 -16.98 -6.87
C ALA A 22 29.88 -16.80 -7.08
N LEU A 23 30.53 -15.94 -6.29
CA LEU A 23 31.87 -15.44 -6.55
C LEU A 23 32.81 -15.47 -5.33
N GLY A 24 32.37 -16.01 -4.18
CA GLY A 24 33.10 -15.87 -2.92
C GLY A 24 34.55 -16.37 -2.96
N GLU A 25 34.83 -17.47 -3.62
CA GLU A 25 36.19 -17.98 -3.77
C GLU A 25 36.98 -17.29 -4.89
N PHE A 26 36.28 -16.88 -5.95
CA PHE A 26 36.91 -16.23 -7.12
C PHE A 26 37.18 -14.73 -6.89
N ALA A 27 36.27 -14.02 -6.25
CA ALA A 27 36.35 -12.58 -6.02
C ALA A 27 35.81 -12.20 -4.62
N PRO A 28 36.51 -12.58 -3.54
CA PRO A 28 36.01 -12.43 -2.17
C PRO A 28 35.73 -11.00 -1.76
N GLU A 29 36.56 -10.04 -2.19
CA GLU A 29 36.35 -8.63 -1.89
C GLU A 29 35.14 -8.07 -2.62
N PHE A 30 34.92 -8.44 -3.89
CA PHE A 30 33.70 -8.07 -4.61
C PHE A 30 32.45 -8.63 -3.91
N ALA A 31 32.49 -9.89 -3.48
CA ALA A 31 31.40 -10.51 -2.77
C ALA A 31 31.10 -9.80 -1.43
N HIS A 32 32.14 -9.43 -0.69
CA HIS A 32 32.01 -8.62 0.54
C HIS A 32 31.37 -7.26 0.26
N LEU A 33 31.87 -6.52 -0.72
CA LEU A 33 31.33 -5.18 -1.07
C LEU A 33 29.87 -5.27 -1.53
N ASN A 34 29.53 -6.31 -2.31
CA ASN A 34 28.15 -6.54 -2.74
C ASN A 34 27.22 -6.90 -1.57
N ASP A 35 27.57 -7.93 -0.81
CA ASP A 35 26.65 -8.52 0.17
C ASP A 35 26.57 -7.67 1.44
N ASP A 36 27.72 -7.23 1.99
CA ASP A 36 27.75 -6.54 3.27
C ASP A 36 27.61 -5.04 3.14
N ILE A 37 28.29 -4.41 2.18
CA ILE A 37 28.28 -2.97 2.06
C ILE A 37 27.07 -2.50 1.25
N LEU A 38 26.90 -2.97 0.02
CA LEU A 38 25.77 -2.51 -0.80
C LEU A 38 24.45 -2.91 -0.17
N PHE A 39 24.23 -4.21 0.02
CA PHE A 39 22.95 -4.69 0.54
C PHE A 39 22.85 -4.61 2.06
N GLY A 40 23.92 -4.92 2.80
CA GLY A 40 23.93 -4.92 4.26
C GLY A 40 23.93 -3.53 4.89
N GLU A 41 24.54 -2.53 4.25
CA GLU A 41 24.58 -1.17 4.78
C GLU A 41 23.75 -0.19 3.95
N VAL A 42 24.03 -0.03 2.65
CA VAL A 42 23.40 1.02 1.84
C VAL A 42 21.91 0.80 1.67
N TRP A 43 21.48 -0.44 1.36
CA TRP A 43 20.06 -0.77 1.23
C TRP A 43 19.30 -0.75 2.57
N ASN A 44 19.98 -0.91 3.70
CA ASN A 44 19.40 -0.82 5.03
C ASN A 44 19.25 0.61 5.57
N ARG A 45 19.72 1.63 4.86
CA ARG A 45 19.51 3.04 5.22
C ARG A 45 18.09 3.51 4.85
N GLN A 46 17.08 2.83 5.39
CA GLN A 46 15.68 3.03 5.01
C GLN A 46 15.10 4.35 5.55
N GLU A 47 15.74 4.97 6.54
CA GLU A 47 15.37 6.29 7.05
C GLU A 47 15.74 7.41 6.07
N GLU A 48 16.83 7.21 5.32
CA GLU A 48 17.32 8.18 4.35
C GLU A 48 16.57 8.08 3.01
N MET A 49 16.24 6.86 2.62
CA MET A 49 15.51 6.57 1.39
C MET A 49 14.79 5.22 1.50
N SER A 50 13.50 5.19 1.19
CA SER A 50 12.67 3.99 1.26
C SER A 50 13.19 2.88 0.34
N LEU A 51 12.88 1.61 0.65
CA LEU A 51 13.18 0.48 -0.24
C LEU A 51 12.45 0.62 -1.59
N HIS A 52 11.24 1.18 -1.58
CA HIS A 52 10.47 1.52 -2.77
C HIS A 52 11.28 2.47 -3.70
N ASP A 53 11.72 3.61 -3.18
CA ASP A 53 12.41 4.62 -3.99
C ASP A 53 13.81 4.16 -4.42
N ARG A 54 14.51 3.37 -3.57
CA ARG A 54 15.76 2.73 -3.96
C ARG A 54 15.57 1.78 -5.14
N SER A 55 14.48 1.01 -5.13
CA SER A 55 14.16 0.09 -6.22
C SER A 55 13.91 0.83 -7.53
N LEU A 56 13.11 1.90 -7.52
CA LEU A 56 12.86 2.74 -8.69
C LEU A 56 14.16 3.35 -9.22
N THR A 57 14.98 3.92 -8.32
CA THR A 57 16.29 4.52 -8.66
C THR A 57 17.23 3.49 -9.27
N THR A 58 17.31 2.29 -8.71
CA THR A 58 18.16 1.20 -9.22
C THR A 58 17.73 0.76 -10.60
N ILE A 59 16.42 0.52 -10.81
CA ILE A 59 15.89 0.15 -12.12
C ILE A 59 16.21 1.22 -13.15
N LEU A 60 15.94 2.48 -12.85
CA LEU A 60 16.20 3.59 -13.77
C LEU A 60 17.69 3.70 -14.12
N SER A 61 18.58 3.49 -13.16
CA SER A 61 20.03 3.49 -13.37
C SER A 61 20.48 2.37 -14.30
N LEU A 62 19.94 1.17 -14.16
CA LEU A 62 20.23 0.02 -15.03
C LEU A 62 19.71 0.27 -16.46
N VAL A 63 18.47 0.73 -16.57
CA VAL A 63 17.84 1.06 -17.87
C VAL A 63 18.63 2.13 -18.60
N ALA A 64 19.07 3.18 -17.91
CA ALA A 64 19.87 4.25 -18.50
C ALA A 64 21.17 3.72 -19.11
N GLN A 65 21.79 2.73 -18.49
CA GLN A 65 22.99 2.05 -19.00
C GLN A 65 22.71 1.02 -20.10
N GLY A 66 21.44 0.67 -20.35
CA GLY A 66 21.04 -0.33 -21.33
C GLY A 66 21.15 -1.77 -20.80
N ILE A 67 21.23 -1.96 -19.50
CA ILE A 67 21.24 -3.29 -18.87
C ILE A 67 19.81 -3.82 -18.87
N THR A 68 19.57 -4.89 -19.64
CA THR A 68 18.26 -5.53 -19.81
C THR A 68 18.35 -7.06 -19.72
N ASP A 69 19.23 -7.54 -18.86
CA ASP A 69 19.46 -8.96 -18.59
C ASP A 69 18.82 -9.43 -17.28
N SER A 70 19.29 -10.55 -16.75
CA SER A 70 18.81 -11.13 -15.50
C SER A 70 19.01 -10.23 -14.28
N SER A 71 19.98 -9.33 -14.31
CA SER A 71 20.20 -8.35 -13.22
C SER A 71 19.01 -7.40 -13.13
N LEU A 72 18.54 -6.86 -14.26
CA LEU A 72 17.35 -6.03 -14.27
C LEU A 72 16.12 -6.81 -13.81
N LYS A 73 15.94 -8.05 -14.27
CA LYS A 73 14.80 -8.87 -13.84
C LYS A 73 14.77 -9.11 -12.33
N TYR A 74 15.93 -9.33 -11.72
CA TYR A 74 16.06 -9.40 -10.27
C TYR A 74 15.55 -8.11 -9.58
N HIS A 75 15.99 -6.94 -10.08
CA HIS A 75 15.58 -5.67 -9.50
C HIS A 75 14.11 -5.32 -9.77
N LEU A 76 13.51 -5.77 -10.88
CA LEU A 76 12.06 -5.64 -11.11
C LEU A 76 11.26 -6.45 -10.08
N ASN A 77 11.65 -7.71 -9.80
CA ASN A 77 11.02 -8.52 -8.75
C ASN A 77 11.20 -7.88 -7.37
N THR A 78 12.39 -7.36 -7.07
CA THR A 78 12.66 -6.65 -5.81
C THR A 78 11.80 -5.39 -5.67
N ALA A 79 11.63 -4.63 -6.75
CA ALA A 79 10.78 -3.45 -6.75
C ALA A 79 9.32 -3.80 -6.44
N LYS A 80 8.79 -4.83 -7.09
CA LYS A 80 7.44 -5.33 -6.81
C LYS A 80 7.29 -5.75 -5.34
N ALA A 81 8.24 -6.51 -4.80
CA ALA A 81 8.25 -6.92 -3.39
C ALA A 81 8.44 -5.76 -2.40
N ASN A 82 8.96 -4.63 -2.85
CA ASN A 82 9.09 -3.39 -2.08
C ASN A 82 7.92 -2.41 -2.33
N GLY A 83 6.81 -2.90 -2.90
CA GLY A 83 5.56 -2.17 -3.03
C GLY A 83 5.43 -1.28 -4.27
N VAL A 84 6.40 -1.31 -5.20
CA VAL A 84 6.26 -0.60 -6.47
C VAL A 84 5.11 -1.20 -7.28
N THR A 85 4.10 -0.40 -7.55
CA THR A 85 2.95 -0.80 -8.34
C THR A 85 3.27 -0.84 -9.84
N ARG A 86 2.49 -1.61 -10.60
CA ARG A 86 2.59 -1.60 -12.07
C ARG A 86 2.41 -0.20 -12.63
N GLN A 87 1.49 0.59 -12.06
CA GLN A 87 1.20 1.93 -12.53
C GLN A 87 2.40 2.87 -12.32
N GLU A 88 2.98 2.91 -11.11
CA GLU A 88 4.16 3.73 -10.81
C GLU A 88 5.35 3.36 -11.69
N PHE A 89 5.61 2.05 -11.82
CA PHE A 89 6.66 1.55 -12.71
C PHE A 89 6.41 2.00 -14.15
N SER A 90 5.17 1.87 -14.65
CA SER A 90 4.78 2.24 -16.01
C SER A 90 4.99 3.72 -16.28
N GLU A 91 4.57 4.58 -15.35
CA GLU A 91 4.75 6.02 -15.44
C GLU A 91 6.23 6.41 -15.40
N MET A 92 7.01 5.82 -14.49
CA MET A 92 8.44 6.05 -14.41
C MET A 92 9.15 5.73 -15.74
N ILE A 93 8.88 4.55 -16.34
CA ILE A 93 9.54 4.14 -17.60
C ILE A 93 9.02 4.96 -18.79
N THR A 94 7.74 5.32 -18.81
CA THR A 94 7.17 6.21 -19.84
C THR A 94 7.87 7.56 -19.83
N HIS A 95 8.02 8.17 -18.66
CA HIS A 95 8.79 9.40 -18.49
C HIS A 95 10.26 9.21 -18.90
N ALA A 96 10.90 8.17 -18.42
CA ALA A 96 12.31 7.88 -18.68
C ALA A 96 12.62 7.65 -20.18
N ALA A 97 11.65 7.15 -20.96
CA ALA A 97 11.84 6.88 -22.40
C ALA A 97 12.32 8.10 -23.19
N PHE A 98 11.93 9.30 -22.76
CA PHE A 98 12.39 10.57 -23.37
C PHE A 98 13.85 10.91 -23.06
N TYR A 99 14.43 10.33 -22.03
CA TYR A 99 15.81 10.59 -21.58
C TYR A 99 16.77 9.46 -21.90
N VAL A 100 16.30 8.20 -21.85
CA VAL A 100 17.13 7.01 -22.05
C VAL A 100 16.97 6.36 -23.42
N GLY A 101 15.93 6.75 -24.15
CA GLY A 101 15.57 6.24 -25.48
C GLY A 101 14.53 5.12 -25.48
N TRP A 102 13.63 5.16 -26.45
CA TRP A 102 12.49 4.26 -26.62
C TRP A 102 12.87 2.76 -26.70
N PRO A 103 13.93 2.36 -27.41
CA PRO A 103 14.29 0.94 -27.49
C PRO A 103 14.58 0.30 -26.13
N LYS A 104 15.23 1.04 -25.21
CA LYS A 104 15.50 0.58 -23.85
C LYS A 104 14.20 0.44 -23.03
N ALA A 105 13.30 1.42 -23.14
CA ALA A 105 12.00 1.37 -22.47
C ALA A 105 11.17 0.18 -22.95
N TRP A 106 11.14 -0.11 -24.27
CA TRP A 106 10.46 -1.29 -24.81
C TRP A 106 11.00 -2.60 -24.24
N ALA A 107 12.32 -2.76 -24.17
CA ALA A 107 12.94 -3.96 -23.63
C ALA A 107 12.55 -4.17 -22.16
N VAL A 108 12.53 -3.10 -21.37
CA VAL A 108 12.14 -3.15 -19.95
C VAL A 108 10.67 -3.49 -19.78
N PHE A 109 9.75 -2.90 -20.56
CA PHE A 109 8.33 -3.24 -20.49
C PHE A 109 8.05 -4.71 -20.83
N ASN A 110 8.76 -5.27 -21.82
CA ASN A 110 8.62 -6.68 -22.15
C ASN A 110 9.01 -7.59 -20.98
N MET A 111 10.06 -7.24 -20.24
CA MET A 111 10.48 -7.98 -19.06
C MET A 111 9.51 -7.75 -17.87
N ALA A 112 9.03 -6.53 -17.68
CA ALA A 112 8.13 -6.17 -16.60
C ALA A 112 6.78 -6.89 -16.67
N LYS A 113 6.26 -7.19 -17.87
CA LYS A 113 5.04 -7.99 -18.03
C LYS A 113 5.12 -9.37 -17.40
N GLU A 114 6.32 -9.94 -17.26
CA GLU A 114 6.53 -11.23 -16.60
C GLU A 114 6.57 -11.10 -15.07
N VAL A 115 6.80 -9.89 -14.55
CA VAL A 115 6.85 -9.60 -13.12
C VAL A 115 5.49 -9.15 -12.59
N TRP A 116 4.89 -8.15 -13.24
CA TRP A 116 3.55 -7.66 -12.88
C TRP A 116 2.48 -8.37 -13.70
N THR A 117 2.22 -9.63 -13.36
CA THR A 117 1.20 -10.48 -14.02
C THR A 117 -0.23 -10.19 -13.54
N SER A 118 -0.37 -9.46 -12.42
CA SER A 118 -1.64 -9.00 -11.86
C SER A 118 -1.49 -7.54 -11.42
N ASP A 119 -2.58 -6.79 -11.53
CA ASP A 119 -2.67 -5.41 -11.04
C ASP A 119 -2.96 -5.35 -9.53
N ILE A 120 -3.47 -6.44 -8.98
CA ILE A 120 -3.78 -6.56 -7.56
C ILE A 120 -2.51 -6.97 -6.81
N GLN A 121 -2.08 -6.11 -5.88
CA GLN A 121 -0.97 -6.38 -4.98
C GLN A 121 -1.29 -7.53 -4.02
N THR A 122 -0.28 -8.31 -3.63
CA THR A 122 -0.41 -9.18 -2.46
C THR A 122 -0.47 -8.34 -1.17
N LYS A 123 -0.83 -8.96 -0.07
CA LYS A 123 -0.85 -8.28 1.24
C LYS A 123 0.53 -7.71 1.61
N GLU A 124 1.58 -8.47 1.35
CA GLU A 124 2.96 -8.09 1.62
C GLU A 124 3.42 -6.91 0.73
N GLU A 125 3.07 -6.95 -0.55
CA GLU A 125 3.36 -5.87 -1.50
C GLU A 125 2.61 -4.59 -1.11
N PHE A 126 1.35 -4.71 -0.71
CA PHE A 126 0.57 -3.57 -0.26
C PHE A 126 1.14 -3.01 1.06
N GLN A 127 1.49 -3.87 2.03
CA GLN A 127 2.15 -3.41 3.26
C GLN A 127 3.47 -2.68 2.98
N ALA A 128 4.23 -3.11 1.98
CA ALA A 128 5.48 -2.45 1.59
C ALA A 128 5.26 -1.07 0.92
N SER A 129 4.07 -0.84 0.34
CA SER A 129 3.72 0.41 -0.35
C SER A 129 3.14 1.51 0.57
N THR A 130 2.89 1.19 1.85
CA THR A 130 2.27 2.12 2.81
C THR A 130 3.06 2.17 4.13
N PRO A 131 3.19 3.34 4.77
CA PRO A 131 3.80 3.45 6.09
C PRO A 131 2.88 2.99 7.24
N TYR A 132 1.61 2.70 6.94
CA TYR A 132 0.63 2.32 7.96
C TYR A 132 0.51 0.80 8.05
N PRO A 133 0.52 0.21 9.28
CA PRO A 133 0.39 -1.23 9.43
C PRO A 133 -0.99 -1.71 8.96
N ILE A 134 -1.04 -2.83 8.26
CA ILE A 134 -2.32 -3.47 7.88
C ILE A 134 -3.09 -3.87 9.14
N GLY A 135 -2.40 -4.38 10.15
CA GLY A 135 -3.00 -4.79 11.41
C GLY A 135 -3.52 -6.23 11.41
N GLU A 136 -4.34 -6.51 12.44
CA GLU A 136 -4.91 -7.83 12.67
C GLU A 136 -6.25 -8.02 11.94
N PRO A 137 -6.64 -9.25 11.60
CA PRO A 137 -7.93 -9.53 11.00
C PRO A 137 -9.09 -8.97 11.84
N ASN A 138 -10.00 -8.27 11.18
CA ASN A 138 -11.18 -7.66 11.80
C ASN A 138 -12.23 -8.71 12.17
N THR A 139 -11.95 -9.57 13.15
CA THR A 139 -12.84 -10.65 13.54
C THR A 139 -14.08 -10.16 14.28
N GLY A 140 -13.96 -9.09 15.05
CA GLY A 140 -15.07 -8.54 15.87
C GLY A 140 -16.25 -7.99 15.06
N TYR A 141 -15.95 -7.43 13.90
CA TYR A 141 -16.95 -6.82 13.01
C TYR A 141 -17.12 -7.58 11.69
N ALA A 142 -16.48 -8.75 11.53
CA ALA A 142 -16.47 -9.50 10.26
C ALA A 142 -17.86 -9.72 9.66
N LYS A 143 -18.89 -9.95 10.48
CA LYS A 143 -20.28 -10.13 10.04
C LYS A 143 -20.91 -8.91 9.35
N TYR A 144 -20.29 -7.75 9.47
CA TYR A 144 -20.73 -6.51 8.84
C TYR A 144 -19.90 -6.11 7.62
N PHE A 145 -19.03 -7.02 7.16
CA PHE A 145 -18.20 -6.81 5.99
C PHE A 145 -18.39 -7.92 4.97
N ILE A 146 -18.30 -7.56 3.70
CA ILE A 146 -18.17 -8.51 2.60
C ILE A 146 -16.71 -8.48 2.21
N GLY A 147 -16.01 -9.64 2.28
CA GLY A 147 -14.56 -9.72 2.10
C GLY A 147 -13.77 -9.55 3.40
N LEU A 148 -12.45 -9.50 3.29
CA LEU A 148 -11.54 -9.42 4.43
C LEU A 148 -11.11 -7.98 4.71
N SER A 149 -11.10 -7.62 5.97
CA SER A 149 -10.58 -6.35 6.46
C SER A 149 -9.73 -6.55 7.71
N TYR A 150 -8.92 -5.55 8.02
CA TYR A 150 -7.97 -5.58 9.11
C TYR A 150 -8.04 -4.26 9.89
N LEU A 151 -7.69 -4.33 11.18
CA LEU A 151 -7.68 -3.18 12.07
C LEU A 151 -6.31 -3.03 12.71
N ALA A 152 -5.77 -1.83 12.69
CA ALA A 152 -4.58 -1.45 13.41
C ALA A 152 -4.87 -0.20 14.26
N PRO A 153 -5.07 -0.32 15.58
CA PRO A 153 -5.10 0.83 16.47
C PRO A 153 -3.78 1.60 16.36
N MET A 154 -3.86 2.90 16.09
CA MET A 154 -2.66 3.72 15.92
C MET A 154 -2.12 4.24 17.25
N GLU A 155 -2.94 4.20 18.29
CA GLU A 155 -2.58 4.55 19.67
C GLU A 155 -3.27 3.60 20.64
N ALA A 156 -2.49 2.82 21.38
CA ALA A 156 -3.01 1.71 22.19
C ALA A 156 -3.88 2.14 23.38
N ASP A 157 -3.65 3.31 23.96
CA ASP A 157 -4.18 3.64 25.29
C ASP A 157 -5.31 4.68 25.32
N LYS A 158 -5.66 5.33 24.22
CA LYS A 158 -6.56 6.49 24.27
C LYS A 158 -7.68 6.53 23.22
N GLY A 159 -7.95 5.40 22.57
CA GLY A 159 -9.17 5.21 21.76
C GLY A 159 -9.38 6.27 20.69
N GLY A 160 -8.35 6.56 19.91
CA GLY A 160 -8.47 7.65 18.95
C GLY A 160 -8.54 7.17 17.52
N VAL A 161 -7.40 7.03 16.89
CA VAL A 161 -7.30 6.75 15.45
C VAL A 161 -7.10 5.26 15.22
N VAL A 162 -7.88 4.70 14.31
CA VAL A 162 -7.73 3.31 13.83
C VAL A 162 -7.40 3.34 12.35
N ASN A 163 -6.39 2.59 11.94
CA ASN A 163 -6.19 2.28 10.53
C ASN A 163 -7.04 1.06 10.16
N VAL A 164 -7.93 1.24 9.19
CA VAL A 164 -8.74 0.16 8.64
C VAL A 164 -8.22 -0.17 7.24
N THR A 165 -7.85 -1.44 7.05
CA THR A 165 -7.39 -1.95 5.77
C THR A 165 -8.43 -2.89 5.18
N PHE A 166 -8.75 -2.67 3.92
CA PHE A 166 -9.69 -3.49 3.13
C PHE A 166 -8.92 -4.20 2.03
N GLU A 167 -9.11 -5.52 1.91
CA GLU A 167 -8.68 -6.24 0.72
C GLU A 167 -9.45 -5.78 -0.52
N PRO A 168 -8.91 -6.04 -1.73
CA PRO A 168 -9.66 -5.80 -2.95
C PRO A 168 -11.07 -6.41 -2.89
N HIS A 169 -12.07 -5.67 -3.36
CA HIS A 169 -13.48 -6.04 -3.31
C HIS A 169 -14.13 -6.01 -1.90
N CYS A 170 -13.39 -5.78 -0.83
CA CYS A 170 -13.94 -5.72 0.52
C CYS A 170 -14.67 -4.40 0.78
N ARG A 171 -15.85 -4.47 1.39
CA ARG A 171 -16.66 -3.33 1.80
C ARG A 171 -17.45 -3.62 3.07
N ASN A 172 -17.76 -2.59 3.83
CA ASN A 172 -18.66 -2.73 4.96
C ASN A 172 -20.14 -2.61 4.53
N ASN A 173 -21.01 -3.02 5.41
CA ASN A 173 -22.45 -2.82 5.26
C ASN A 173 -22.80 -1.32 5.34
N TRP A 174 -24.00 -0.98 4.87
CA TRP A 174 -24.61 0.27 5.23
C TRP A 174 -24.65 0.41 6.74
N HIS A 175 -24.32 1.58 7.26
CA HIS A 175 -24.34 1.86 8.69
C HIS A 175 -24.54 3.34 9.00
N ILE A 176 -24.84 3.62 10.25
CA ILE A 176 -25.04 4.98 10.78
C ILE A 176 -24.22 5.14 12.05
N HIS A 177 -23.55 6.27 12.18
CA HIS A 177 -22.98 6.72 13.44
C HIS A 177 -23.96 7.68 14.11
N HIS A 178 -24.59 7.23 15.19
CA HIS A 178 -25.48 8.07 15.98
C HIS A 178 -24.68 8.97 16.91
N LYS A 179 -24.99 10.28 16.91
CA LYS A 179 -24.39 11.27 17.81
C LYS A 179 -22.86 11.35 17.74
N ALA A 180 -22.29 11.03 16.60
CA ALA A 180 -20.87 11.18 16.34
C ALA A 180 -20.62 11.47 14.86
N VAL A 181 -19.66 12.31 14.57
CA VAL A 181 -19.14 12.53 13.23
C VAL A 181 -17.97 11.57 13.00
N GLN A 182 -18.06 10.72 11.98
CA GLN A 182 -16.94 9.88 11.58
C GLN A 182 -16.05 10.61 10.58
N VAL A 183 -14.75 10.58 10.79
CA VAL A 183 -13.78 11.10 9.83
C VAL A 183 -13.04 9.94 9.18
N LEU A 184 -12.96 9.94 7.85
CA LEU A 184 -12.16 9.04 7.04
C LEU A 184 -11.03 9.84 6.37
N ILE A 185 -9.80 9.36 6.48
CA ILE A 185 -8.62 9.91 5.79
C ILE A 185 -8.02 8.78 4.97
N CYS A 186 -8.25 8.77 3.66
CA CYS A 186 -7.64 7.75 2.80
C CYS A 186 -6.12 7.97 2.74
N VAL A 187 -5.35 6.92 3.04
CA VAL A 187 -3.88 6.99 3.16
C VAL A 187 -3.15 6.07 2.18
N ALA A 188 -3.81 5.04 1.67
CA ALA A 188 -3.21 4.14 0.67
C ALA A 188 -4.29 3.43 -0.16
N GLY A 189 -3.92 3.06 -1.38
CA GLY A 189 -4.79 2.32 -2.29
C GLY A 189 -5.96 3.13 -2.83
N ARG A 190 -7.03 2.43 -3.25
CA ARG A 190 -8.20 3.03 -3.88
C ARG A 190 -9.49 2.38 -3.38
N GLY A 191 -10.53 3.16 -3.20
CA GLY A 191 -11.81 2.67 -2.72
C GLY A 191 -12.97 3.63 -2.97
N TRP A 192 -14.08 3.37 -2.30
CA TRP A 192 -15.31 4.10 -2.45
C TRP A 192 -15.95 4.45 -1.12
N TYR A 193 -16.59 5.60 -1.08
CA TYR A 193 -17.52 6.05 -0.05
C TYR A 193 -18.83 6.43 -0.70
N GLN A 194 -19.97 6.11 -0.07
CA GLN A 194 -21.27 6.55 -0.55
C GLN A 194 -22.25 6.78 0.60
N GLU A 195 -22.91 7.90 0.58
CA GLU A 195 -24.11 8.15 1.37
C GLU A 195 -25.36 7.60 0.65
N TRP A 196 -26.32 7.19 1.42
CA TRP A 196 -27.58 6.67 0.87
C TRP A 196 -28.24 7.69 -0.06
N GLY A 197 -28.55 7.25 -1.28
CA GLY A 197 -29.21 8.09 -2.29
C GLY A 197 -28.30 9.12 -2.97
N LYS A 198 -26.99 9.16 -2.65
CA LYS A 198 -26.03 10.07 -3.29
C LYS A 198 -25.08 9.34 -4.23
N THR A 199 -24.42 10.10 -5.08
CA THR A 199 -23.35 9.59 -5.96
C THR A 199 -22.16 9.14 -5.13
N PRO A 200 -21.57 7.96 -5.43
CA PRO A 200 -20.34 7.50 -4.79
C PRO A 200 -19.17 8.48 -5.00
N VAL A 201 -18.31 8.57 -4.00
CA VAL A 201 -17.08 9.36 -4.02
C VAL A 201 -15.89 8.39 -4.01
N GLU A 202 -14.95 8.57 -4.91
CA GLU A 202 -13.72 7.78 -4.93
C GLU A 202 -12.81 8.19 -3.76
N LEU A 203 -12.30 7.19 -3.06
CA LEU A 203 -11.30 7.33 -2.01
C LEU A 203 -9.92 7.00 -2.58
N CYS A 204 -9.03 7.98 -2.57
CA CYS A 204 -7.62 7.81 -2.89
C CYS A 204 -6.78 8.58 -1.86
N PRO A 205 -5.46 8.33 -1.77
CA PRO A 205 -4.61 9.01 -0.79
C PRO A 205 -4.74 10.53 -0.83
N GLY A 206 -5.01 11.12 0.35
CA GLY A 206 -5.24 12.55 0.51
C GLY A 206 -6.72 12.97 0.55
N VAL A 207 -7.66 12.09 0.17
CA VAL A 207 -9.10 12.36 0.31
C VAL A 207 -9.49 12.27 1.78
N VAL A 208 -10.17 13.30 2.28
CA VAL A 208 -10.71 13.37 3.64
C VAL A 208 -12.22 13.57 3.57
N ILE A 209 -12.96 12.73 4.28
CA ILE A 209 -14.43 12.81 4.38
C ILE A 209 -14.82 12.94 5.85
N ALA A 210 -15.57 13.96 6.18
CA ALA A 210 -16.25 14.08 7.47
C ALA A 210 -17.73 13.70 7.26
N ILE A 211 -18.13 12.59 7.85
CA ILE A 211 -19.47 12.02 7.71
C ILE A 211 -20.32 12.52 8.88
N PRO A 212 -21.34 13.33 8.63
CA PRO A 212 -22.20 13.84 9.70
C PRO A 212 -22.87 12.70 10.49
N ALA A 213 -23.16 12.96 11.77
CA ALA A 213 -24.00 12.07 12.54
C ALA A 213 -25.33 11.78 11.81
N GLU A 214 -25.92 10.62 12.07
CA GLU A 214 -27.20 10.16 11.49
C GLU A 214 -27.16 9.94 9.96
N THR A 215 -25.97 9.93 9.34
CA THR A 215 -25.83 9.69 7.90
C THR A 215 -25.69 8.20 7.61
N LYS A 216 -26.65 7.61 6.86
CA LYS A 216 -26.53 6.25 6.35
C LYS A 216 -25.51 6.21 5.22
N HIS A 217 -24.44 5.44 5.40
CA HIS A 217 -23.33 5.37 4.44
C HIS A 217 -22.63 4.02 4.46
N TRP A 218 -21.76 3.81 3.50
CA TRP A 218 -20.81 2.71 3.46
C TRP A 218 -19.49 3.16 2.84
N HIS A 219 -18.43 2.39 3.06
CA HIS A 219 -17.13 2.55 2.40
C HIS A 219 -16.42 1.21 2.26
N GLY A 220 -15.44 1.15 1.36
CA GLY A 220 -14.68 -0.06 1.10
C GLY A 220 -13.67 0.11 -0.02
N ALA A 221 -12.86 -0.92 -0.25
CA ALA A 221 -11.87 -0.96 -1.31
C ALA A 221 -12.51 -1.02 -2.70
N ALA A 222 -11.79 -0.64 -3.73
CA ALA A 222 -12.17 -0.93 -5.11
C ALA A 222 -11.98 -2.43 -5.41
N ARG A 223 -12.49 -2.90 -6.55
CA ARG A 223 -12.43 -4.33 -6.92
C ARG A 223 -11.02 -4.85 -7.10
N ASP A 224 -10.15 -3.99 -7.57
CA ASP A 224 -8.81 -4.28 -8.05
C ASP A 224 -7.71 -3.63 -7.21
N SER A 225 -8.06 -3.04 -6.07
CA SER A 225 -7.13 -2.32 -5.21
C SER A 225 -7.41 -2.60 -3.74
N TRP A 226 -6.36 -2.77 -2.97
CA TRP A 226 -6.40 -2.58 -1.53
C TRP A 226 -6.77 -1.13 -1.22
N MET A 227 -7.29 -0.87 -0.02
CA MET A 227 -7.55 0.48 0.46
C MET A 227 -7.27 0.57 1.97
N GLN A 228 -6.60 1.64 2.37
CA GLN A 228 -6.44 2.00 3.77
C GLN A 228 -6.99 3.39 4.05
N HIS A 229 -7.66 3.52 5.15
CA HIS A 229 -8.00 4.81 5.70
C HIS A 229 -7.77 4.85 7.22
N LEU A 230 -7.33 6.00 7.70
CA LEU A 230 -7.42 6.31 9.11
C LEU A 230 -8.85 6.75 9.41
N THR A 231 -9.38 6.33 10.56
CA THR A 231 -10.70 6.75 11.02
C THR A 231 -10.70 7.07 12.50
N TYR A 232 -11.50 8.04 12.86
CA TYR A 232 -11.82 8.42 14.24
C TYR A 232 -13.17 9.10 14.29
N ASN A 233 -13.79 9.14 15.47
CA ASN A 233 -15.00 9.86 15.71
C ASN A 233 -14.70 11.19 16.38
N THR A 234 -15.41 12.24 15.97
CA THR A 234 -15.37 13.57 16.59
C THR A 234 -16.81 14.03 16.89
N HIS A 235 -16.97 15.10 17.66
CA HIS A 235 -18.28 15.58 18.10
C HIS A 235 -19.11 14.46 18.73
N VAL A 236 -18.47 13.64 19.56
CA VAL A 236 -19.09 12.48 20.20
C VAL A 236 -19.93 12.97 21.37
N GLU A 237 -21.25 12.71 21.32
CA GLU A 237 -22.18 12.99 22.40
C GLU A 237 -22.38 11.75 23.30
N ASP A 238 -23.01 11.96 24.46
CA ASP A 238 -23.37 10.87 25.36
C ASP A 238 -24.30 9.87 24.67
N ASN A 239 -24.05 8.57 24.88
CA ASN A 239 -24.74 7.46 24.25
C ASN A 239 -24.58 7.42 22.71
N SER A 240 -23.43 7.85 22.17
CA SER A 240 -23.09 7.59 20.78
C SER A 240 -23.04 6.08 20.51
N SER A 241 -23.45 5.66 19.32
CA SER A 241 -23.49 4.25 18.92
C SER A 241 -23.37 4.08 17.42
N ASN A 242 -23.03 2.88 16.99
CA ASN A 242 -23.04 2.50 15.58
C ASN A 242 -24.21 1.55 15.32
N GLU A 243 -25.02 1.86 14.31
CA GLU A 243 -26.08 1.00 13.81
C GLU A 243 -25.65 0.37 12.50
N TRP A 244 -25.59 -0.96 12.48
CA TRP A 244 -25.26 -1.73 11.28
C TRP A 244 -26.55 -2.17 10.58
N LEU A 245 -26.61 -1.91 9.27
CA LEU A 245 -27.76 -2.14 8.43
C LEU A 245 -27.47 -3.25 7.40
N GLU A 246 -28.22 -3.22 6.29
CA GLU A 246 -28.11 -4.21 5.22
C GLU A 246 -26.76 -4.20 4.51
N PRO A 247 -26.34 -5.32 3.93
CA PRO A 247 -25.16 -5.39 3.08
C PRO A 247 -25.26 -4.49 1.85
N VAL A 248 -24.13 -3.96 1.40
CA VAL A 248 -24.01 -3.33 0.08
C VAL A 248 -23.95 -4.43 -0.95
N THR A 249 -25.01 -4.58 -1.74
CA THR A 249 -25.13 -5.65 -2.74
C THR A 249 -24.14 -5.47 -3.90
N ASP A 250 -23.84 -6.57 -4.59
CA ASP A 250 -23.01 -6.53 -5.79
C ASP A 250 -23.62 -5.64 -6.88
N ASP A 251 -24.96 -5.58 -6.99
CA ASP A 251 -25.65 -4.69 -7.93
C ASP A 251 -25.35 -3.20 -7.71
N ILE A 252 -25.05 -2.80 -6.48
CA ILE A 252 -24.63 -1.43 -6.15
C ILE A 252 -23.14 -1.28 -6.40
N TYR A 253 -22.34 -2.19 -5.86
CA TYR A 253 -20.90 -2.11 -5.86
C TYR A 253 -20.29 -2.30 -7.25
N ASP A 254 -20.82 -3.20 -8.08
CA ASP A 254 -20.29 -3.54 -9.41
C ASP A 254 -20.50 -2.45 -10.46
N LYS A 255 -21.29 -1.43 -10.16
CA LYS A 255 -21.42 -0.23 -11.00
C LYS A 255 -20.28 0.77 -10.82
N LEU A 256 -19.46 0.58 -9.78
CA LEU A 256 -18.31 1.43 -9.49
C LEU A 256 -17.11 0.94 -10.31
N LYS A 257 -16.41 1.86 -10.97
CA LYS A 257 -15.29 1.54 -11.88
C LYS A 257 -13.99 2.13 -11.34
#